data_061b561089f7929c4a428ba3dc666f6c
#
_entry.id   061b561089f7929c4a428ba3dc666f6c
#
_cell.length_a   1.000
_cell.length_b   1.000
_cell.length_c   1.000
_cell.angle_alpha   90.00
_cell.angle_beta   90.00
_cell.angle_gamma   90.00
#
_symmetry.space_group_name_H-M   'P 1'
#
loop_
_entity.id
_entity.type
_entity.pdbx_description
1 polymer ?
#
loop_
_entity_poly.entity_id
_entity_poly.type
_entity_poly.pdbx_seq_one_letter_code
_entity_poly.pdbx_strand_id
1 'polypeptide(L)'
;MPSGQFLMEDFAYAGGLQAVVRQLLEARLLDGDLLTVNGKSIKENAGSAEVFNADVIRPVTAPLTANGGIAVLRGNLAPNGAVLKPSAATAELMQHTGRAVVFDSIDDFHARVDDPTLEIDASSIMVLRNCGPCGYPGMAEVGNMPLPAKLLARGVRDMVRISDARMSGTAYGTVVLHVAPEAAVGGPLALVQQGDQIVLDVAGRRLELLVDPGELERRRQAWRAPPSSRQGYQALYVKHVLQADRGCDFDFLVGCRGAAVPALSLIHI
;
A
#
# COMPACT_ATOMS: atom_id res chain seq x y z
N MET A 1 -11.51 -13.52 -8.61
CA MET A 1 -11.29 -13.77 -7.18
C MET A 1 -10.00 -13.19 -6.90
N PRO A 2 -9.15 -12.53 -6.39
CA PRO A 2 -8.37 -13.18 -5.34
C PRO A 2 -9.01 -13.17 -3.94
N SER A 3 -9.86 -12.22 -3.63
CA SER A 3 -10.49 -12.14 -2.30
C SER A 3 -12.03 -12.18 -2.31
N GLY A 4 -12.63 -12.48 -3.46
CA GLY A 4 -14.08 -12.58 -3.63
C GLY A 4 -14.55 -14.02 -3.88
N GLN A 5 -15.86 -14.19 -4.01
CA GLN A 5 -16.51 -15.47 -4.32
C GLN A 5 -16.90 -15.59 -5.80
N PHE A 6 -16.94 -14.47 -6.53
CA PHE A 6 -17.40 -14.37 -7.90
C PHE A 6 -16.25 -14.10 -8.87
N LEU A 7 -16.44 -14.51 -10.12
CA LEU A 7 -15.52 -14.23 -11.22
C LEU A 7 -15.81 -12.84 -11.82
N MET A 8 -14.88 -12.33 -12.64
CA MET A 8 -15.11 -11.09 -13.41
C MET A 8 -16.23 -11.25 -14.45
N GLU A 9 -16.47 -12.47 -14.91
CA GLU A 9 -17.59 -12.81 -15.79
C GLU A 9 -18.94 -12.62 -15.06
N ASP A 10 -19.07 -13.14 -13.83
CA ASP A 10 -20.24 -12.92 -12.99
C ASP A 10 -20.50 -11.43 -12.76
N PHE A 11 -19.44 -10.66 -12.51
CA PHE A 11 -19.51 -9.22 -12.36
C PHE A 11 -20.01 -8.52 -13.63
N ALA A 12 -19.51 -8.93 -14.80
CA ALA A 12 -19.96 -8.39 -16.07
C ALA A 12 -21.44 -8.65 -16.32
N TYR A 13 -21.91 -9.88 -16.09
CA TYR A 13 -23.33 -10.25 -16.23
C TYR A 13 -24.23 -9.60 -15.17
N ALA A 14 -23.71 -9.28 -14.01
CA ALA A 14 -24.46 -8.58 -12.97
C ALA A 14 -24.71 -7.08 -13.29
N GLY A 15 -24.14 -6.56 -14.38
CA GLY A 15 -24.27 -5.16 -14.80
C GLY A 15 -22.92 -4.43 -14.90
N GLY A 16 -21.84 -5.04 -14.43
CA GLY A 16 -20.47 -4.57 -14.59
C GLY A 16 -20.20 -3.20 -13.95
N LEU A 17 -19.14 -2.55 -14.43
CA LEU A 17 -18.69 -1.27 -13.89
C LEU A 17 -19.76 -0.17 -13.98
N GLN A 18 -20.51 -0.14 -15.08
CA GLN A 18 -21.52 0.90 -15.28
C GLN A 18 -22.64 0.83 -14.23
N ALA A 19 -23.05 -0.37 -13.82
CA ALA A 19 -24.02 -0.56 -12.75
C ALA A 19 -23.49 -0.08 -11.39
N VAL A 20 -22.20 -0.34 -11.09
CA VAL A 20 -21.55 0.20 -9.87
C VAL A 20 -21.51 1.73 -9.92
N VAL A 21 -21.08 2.32 -11.03
CA VAL A 21 -21.02 3.77 -11.20
C VAL A 21 -22.40 4.40 -11.00
N ARG A 22 -23.45 3.82 -11.58
CA ARG A 22 -24.82 4.31 -11.38
C ARG A 22 -25.24 4.28 -9.91
N GLN A 23 -24.97 3.20 -9.18
CA GLN A 23 -25.26 3.11 -7.74
C GLN A 23 -24.55 4.20 -6.94
N LEU A 24 -23.28 4.48 -7.25
CA LEU A 24 -22.52 5.54 -6.60
C LEU A 24 -23.07 6.94 -6.93
N LEU A 25 -23.53 7.16 -8.17
CA LEU A 25 -24.18 8.41 -8.57
C LEU A 25 -25.51 8.63 -7.82
N GLU A 26 -26.36 7.61 -7.74
CA GLU A 26 -27.63 7.64 -7.02
C GLU A 26 -27.41 7.92 -5.52
N ALA A 27 -26.35 7.38 -4.95
CA ALA A 27 -25.93 7.63 -3.57
C ALA A 27 -25.19 8.97 -3.36
N ARG A 28 -24.97 9.77 -4.42
CA ARG A 28 -24.19 11.02 -4.41
C ARG A 28 -22.76 10.87 -3.88
N LEU A 29 -22.16 9.72 -4.12
CA LEU A 29 -20.77 9.40 -3.77
C LEU A 29 -19.79 9.64 -4.93
N LEU A 30 -20.31 10.03 -6.09
CA LEU A 30 -19.53 10.31 -7.30
C LEU A 30 -20.10 11.54 -8.00
N ASP A 31 -19.23 12.41 -8.51
CA ASP A 31 -19.61 13.53 -9.34
C ASP A 31 -19.93 13.05 -10.77
N GLY A 32 -21.18 13.14 -11.14
CA GLY A 32 -21.69 12.66 -12.43
C GLY A 32 -21.47 13.62 -13.60
N ASP A 33 -21.15 14.87 -13.34
CA ASP A 33 -21.04 15.91 -14.38
C ASP A 33 -19.65 15.98 -15.03
N LEU A 34 -18.69 15.24 -14.47
CA LEU A 34 -17.33 15.18 -15.01
C LEU A 34 -17.31 14.54 -16.40
N LEU A 35 -16.61 15.19 -17.34
CA LEU A 35 -16.45 14.69 -18.70
C LEU A 35 -15.50 13.49 -18.77
N THR A 36 -15.85 12.55 -19.65
CA THR A 36 -15.03 11.38 -19.98
C THR A 36 -14.41 11.51 -21.39
N VAL A 37 -13.53 10.59 -21.73
CA VAL A 37 -12.78 10.60 -23.02
C VAL A 37 -13.67 10.54 -24.26
N ASN A 38 -14.92 10.07 -24.14
CA ASN A 38 -15.86 10.00 -25.24
C ASN A 38 -16.71 11.29 -25.40
N GLY A 39 -16.42 12.33 -24.62
CA GLY A 39 -17.13 13.61 -24.64
C GLY A 39 -18.48 13.62 -23.91
N LYS A 40 -18.87 12.51 -23.29
CA LYS A 40 -20.06 12.42 -22.44
C LYS A 40 -19.66 12.52 -20.96
N SER A 41 -20.60 12.95 -20.13
CA SER A 41 -20.42 12.92 -18.70
C SER A 41 -20.46 11.48 -18.13
N ILE A 42 -20.00 11.32 -16.88
CA ILE A 42 -20.07 10.03 -16.18
C ILE A 42 -21.52 9.56 -16.06
N LYS A 43 -22.46 10.46 -15.72
CA LYS A 43 -23.88 10.13 -15.60
C LYS A 43 -24.52 9.73 -16.93
N GLU A 44 -24.12 10.36 -18.04
CA GLU A 44 -24.63 9.99 -19.37
C GLU A 44 -24.15 8.60 -19.77
N ASN A 45 -22.92 8.23 -19.40
CA ASN A 45 -22.38 6.91 -19.70
C ASN A 45 -23.01 5.80 -18.84
N ALA A 46 -23.39 6.10 -17.60
CA ALA A 46 -23.91 5.11 -16.64
C ALA A 46 -25.43 5.13 -16.49
N GLY A 47 -26.13 6.12 -17.08
CA GLY A 47 -27.53 6.44 -16.76
C GLY A 47 -28.57 5.33 -17.05
N SER A 48 -28.28 4.41 -17.96
CA SER A 48 -29.14 3.27 -18.31
C SER A 48 -28.68 1.93 -17.72
N ALA A 49 -27.61 1.92 -16.96
CA ALA A 49 -27.06 0.66 -16.41
C ALA A 49 -27.97 0.11 -15.29
N GLU A 50 -28.12 -1.20 -15.23
CA GLU A 50 -28.92 -1.89 -14.21
C GLU A 50 -28.10 -2.94 -13.49
N VAL A 51 -28.47 -3.21 -12.23
CA VAL A 51 -27.92 -4.34 -11.47
C VAL A 51 -28.83 -5.55 -11.69
N PHE A 52 -28.33 -6.59 -12.37
CA PHE A 52 -29.07 -7.82 -12.66
C PHE A 52 -28.87 -8.88 -11.58
N ASN A 53 -27.83 -8.77 -10.76
CA ASN A 53 -27.56 -9.68 -9.64
C ASN A 53 -27.03 -8.92 -8.43
N ALA A 54 -27.88 -8.76 -7.41
CA ALA A 54 -27.55 -8.05 -6.17
C ALA A 54 -26.60 -8.83 -5.23
N ASP A 55 -26.37 -10.09 -5.44
CA ASP A 55 -25.36 -10.85 -4.67
C ASP A 55 -23.95 -10.52 -5.14
N VAL A 56 -23.80 -10.19 -6.42
CA VAL A 56 -22.53 -9.82 -7.05
C VAL A 56 -22.25 -8.31 -6.89
N ILE A 57 -23.23 -7.47 -7.24
CA ILE A 57 -23.16 -6.00 -7.08
C ILE A 57 -24.16 -5.60 -5.99
N ARG A 58 -23.65 -5.48 -4.77
CA ARG A 58 -24.47 -5.15 -3.59
C ARG A 58 -24.99 -3.72 -3.66
N PRO A 59 -26.23 -3.46 -3.20
CA PRO A 59 -26.72 -2.10 -3.09
C PRO A 59 -25.93 -1.31 -2.05
N VAL A 60 -25.79 0.00 -2.27
CA VAL A 60 -25.08 0.90 -1.33
C VAL A 60 -25.68 0.86 0.08
N THR A 61 -26.98 0.60 0.19
CA THR A 61 -27.69 0.49 1.48
C THR A 61 -27.42 -0.82 2.24
N ALA A 62 -26.85 -1.83 1.57
CA ALA A 62 -26.50 -3.13 2.16
C ALA A 62 -25.17 -3.62 1.58
N PRO A 63 -24.06 -2.90 1.79
CA PRO A 63 -22.76 -3.24 1.24
C PRO A 63 -22.20 -4.52 1.85
N LEU A 64 -21.25 -5.17 1.16
CA LEU A 64 -20.54 -6.34 1.67
C LEU A 64 -19.77 -6.00 2.96
N THR A 65 -19.17 -4.81 3.01
CA THR A 65 -18.52 -4.23 4.19
C THR A 65 -18.91 -2.77 4.32
N ALA A 66 -19.14 -2.31 5.54
CA ALA A 66 -19.53 -0.91 5.80
C ALA A 66 -18.39 0.09 5.51
N ASN A 67 -17.14 -0.35 5.61
CA ASN A 67 -15.95 0.47 5.36
C ASN A 67 -15.30 0.07 4.04
N GLY A 68 -14.63 1.03 3.39
CA GLY A 68 -13.94 0.80 2.12
C GLY A 68 -12.82 -0.21 2.19
N GLY A 69 -12.36 -0.68 1.03
CA GLY A 69 -11.38 -1.76 0.88
C GLY A 69 -9.95 -1.42 1.30
N ILE A 70 -9.65 -0.17 1.68
CA ILE A 70 -8.33 0.30 2.12
C ILE A 70 -8.45 0.96 3.49
N ALA A 71 -7.62 0.54 4.43
CA ALA A 71 -7.41 1.19 5.70
C ALA A 71 -6.14 2.07 5.63
N VAL A 72 -6.30 3.38 5.86
CA VAL A 72 -5.17 4.28 6.06
C VAL A 72 -4.85 4.30 7.55
N LEU A 73 -3.60 3.96 7.88
CA LEU A 73 -3.08 3.89 9.24
C LEU A 73 -2.18 5.09 9.50
N ARG A 74 -2.21 5.61 10.72
CA ARG A 74 -1.34 6.71 11.16
C ARG A 74 -0.78 6.41 12.55
N GLY A 75 0.28 7.11 12.91
CA GLY A 75 0.94 6.98 14.21
C GLY A 75 2.38 7.39 14.15
N ASN A 76 3.10 7.18 15.23
CA ASN A 76 4.51 7.57 15.29
C ASN A 76 5.39 6.78 14.30
N LEU A 77 4.95 5.59 13.86
CA LEU A 77 5.65 4.79 12.84
C LEU A 77 5.29 5.22 11.41
N ALA A 78 4.12 5.80 11.20
CA ALA A 78 3.63 6.26 9.89
C ALA A 78 2.94 7.62 10.01
N PRO A 79 3.66 8.71 10.31
CA PRO A 79 3.06 10.03 10.56
C PRO A 79 2.32 10.58 9.34
N ASN A 80 2.80 10.30 8.13
CA ASN A 80 2.14 10.69 6.89
C ASN A 80 1.15 9.65 6.38
N GLY A 81 1.15 8.46 6.97
CA GLY A 81 0.25 7.38 6.67
C GLY A 81 0.93 6.11 6.16
N ALA A 82 0.18 5.04 6.23
CA ALA A 82 0.46 3.74 5.62
C ALA A 82 -0.87 3.13 5.20
N VAL A 83 -0.87 2.13 4.32
CA VAL A 83 -2.10 1.51 3.84
C VAL A 83 -2.10 0.01 4.11
N LEU A 84 -3.27 -0.50 4.44
CA LEU A 84 -3.55 -1.93 4.56
C LEU A 84 -4.84 -2.24 3.81
N LYS A 85 -4.91 -3.40 3.18
CA LYS A 85 -6.12 -3.92 2.50
C LYS A 85 -6.84 -4.91 3.43
N PRO A 86 -7.89 -4.50 4.18
CA PRO A 86 -8.57 -5.36 5.14
C PRO A 86 -9.13 -6.64 4.53
N SER A 87 -9.64 -6.59 3.29
CA SER A 87 -10.21 -7.75 2.60
C SER A 87 -9.19 -8.86 2.27
N ALA A 88 -7.89 -8.55 2.32
CA ALA A 88 -6.82 -9.51 2.11
C ALA A 88 -6.14 -9.93 3.42
N ALA A 89 -6.42 -9.23 4.53
CA ALA A 89 -5.81 -9.46 5.83
C ALA A 89 -6.56 -10.52 6.64
N THR A 90 -5.84 -11.18 7.54
CA THR A 90 -6.41 -12.11 8.52
C THR A 90 -7.07 -11.30 9.64
N ALA A 91 -8.33 -11.60 9.95
CA ALA A 91 -9.13 -10.81 10.88
C ALA A 91 -8.49 -10.70 12.28
N GLU A 92 -7.92 -11.79 12.77
CA GLU A 92 -7.26 -11.89 14.09
C GLU A 92 -5.99 -11.04 14.17
N LEU A 93 -5.37 -10.70 13.05
CA LEU A 93 -4.17 -9.88 12.97
C LEU A 93 -4.46 -8.39 12.79
N MET A 94 -5.71 -7.99 12.60
CA MET A 94 -6.07 -6.57 12.42
C MET A 94 -5.93 -5.74 13.72
N GLN A 95 -5.83 -6.41 14.86
CA GLN A 95 -5.43 -5.83 16.14
C GLN A 95 -4.32 -6.69 16.71
N HIS A 96 -3.09 -6.23 16.59
CA HIS A 96 -1.92 -7.05 16.89
C HIS A 96 -0.80 -6.20 17.51
N THR A 97 -0.13 -6.79 18.52
CA THR A 97 1.11 -6.24 19.06
C THR A 97 2.17 -7.32 18.98
N GLY A 98 3.29 -7.01 18.34
CA GLY A 98 4.34 -7.98 18.12
C GLY A 98 5.73 -7.38 18.11
N ARG A 99 6.71 -8.25 18.22
CA ARG A 99 8.12 -7.93 18.17
C ARG A 99 8.58 -7.78 16.72
N ALA A 100 9.27 -6.69 16.40
CA ALA A 100 9.82 -6.44 15.08
C ALA A 100 10.96 -7.41 14.74
N VAL A 101 10.88 -8.00 13.55
CA VAL A 101 11.99 -8.69 12.88
C VAL A 101 12.34 -7.88 11.64
N VAL A 102 13.48 -7.17 11.71
CA VAL A 102 13.83 -6.13 10.76
C VAL A 102 14.75 -6.67 9.68
N PHE A 103 14.44 -6.32 8.44
CA PHE A 103 15.23 -6.55 7.23
C PHE A 103 15.56 -5.20 6.58
N ASP A 104 16.84 -4.97 6.33
CA ASP A 104 17.35 -3.68 5.88
C ASP A 104 17.19 -3.45 4.37
N SER A 105 16.95 -4.50 3.62
CA SER A 105 16.73 -4.49 2.17
C SER A 105 16.03 -5.79 1.75
N ILE A 106 15.60 -5.83 0.49
CA ILE A 106 15.06 -7.06 -0.09
C ILE A 106 16.13 -8.17 -0.18
N ASP A 107 17.39 -7.82 -0.40
CA ASP A 107 18.49 -8.78 -0.44
C ASP A 107 18.75 -9.35 0.96
N ASP A 108 18.76 -8.52 2.01
CA ASP A 108 18.85 -8.97 3.40
C ASP A 108 17.69 -9.88 3.77
N PHE A 109 16.47 -9.53 3.34
CA PHE A 109 15.30 -10.37 3.54
C PHE A 109 15.49 -11.76 2.92
N HIS A 110 15.88 -11.85 1.65
CA HIS A 110 16.09 -13.13 0.97
C HIS A 110 17.22 -13.95 1.58
N ALA A 111 18.26 -13.30 2.07
CA ALA A 111 19.37 -13.98 2.73
C ALA A 111 19.00 -14.59 4.09
N ARG A 112 18.04 -14.00 4.81
CA ARG A 112 17.79 -14.32 6.22
C ARG A 112 16.41 -14.93 6.52
N VAL A 113 15.42 -14.77 5.65
CA VAL A 113 14.03 -15.18 5.95
C VAL A 113 13.91 -16.67 6.31
N ASP A 114 14.71 -17.51 5.69
CA ASP A 114 14.72 -18.96 5.93
C ASP A 114 15.90 -19.44 6.78
N ASP A 115 16.68 -18.54 7.35
CA ASP A 115 17.75 -18.89 8.30
C ASP A 115 17.14 -19.60 9.53
N PRO A 116 17.57 -20.83 9.85
CA PRO A 116 17.09 -21.55 11.02
C PRO A 116 17.30 -20.79 12.33
N THR A 117 18.35 -19.97 12.41
CA THR A 117 18.71 -19.19 13.60
C THR A 117 17.94 -17.89 13.75
N LEU A 118 17.22 -17.45 12.71
CA LEU A 118 16.39 -16.24 12.78
C LEU A 118 15.33 -16.40 13.89
N GLU A 119 15.41 -15.56 14.91
CA GLU A 119 14.42 -15.52 15.99
C GLU A 119 13.11 -14.88 15.52
N ILE A 120 12.22 -15.70 14.97
CA ILE A 120 10.92 -15.32 14.46
C ILE A 120 9.86 -16.37 14.81
N ASP A 121 8.69 -15.91 15.23
CA ASP A 121 7.51 -16.72 15.53
C ASP A 121 6.23 -16.11 14.90
N ALA A 122 5.09 -16.77 15.08
CA ALA A 122 3.81 -16.34 14.49
C ALA A 122 3.31 -15.00 15.03
N SER A 123 3.77 -14.55 16.20
CA SER A 123 3.42 -13.26 16.80
C SER A 123 4.35 -12.13 16.38
N SER A 124 5.46 -12.44 15.73
CA SER A 124 6.43 -11.46 15.27
C SER A 124 5.87 -10.61 14.13
N ILE A 125 6.35 -9.37 14.02
CA ILE A 125 6.05 -8.45 12.93
C ILE A 125 7.26 -8.34 12.03
N MET A 126 7.12 -8.72 10.76
CA MET A 126 8.19 -8.59 9.78
C MET A 126 8.25 -7.15 9.27
N VAL A 127 9.42 -6.53 9.32
CA VAL A 127 9.65 -5.15 8.90
C VAL A 127 10.69 -5.12 7.79
N LEU A 128 10.29 -4.74 6.58
CA LEU A 128 11.18 -4.52 5.44
C LEU A 128 11.30 -3.03 5.19
N ARG A 129 12.50 -2.48 5.23
CA ARG A 129 12.78 -1.06 5.04
C ARG A 129 13.67 -0.78 3.85
N ASN A 130 13.74 0.49 3.45
CA ASN A 130 14.52 0.98 2.30
C ASN A 130 14.03 0.41 0.95
N CYS A 131 12.74 0.12 0.83
CA CYS A 131 12.12 -0.38 -0.38
C CYS A 131 11.03 0.57 -0.93
N GLY A 132 10.97 1.78 -0.40
CA GLY A 132 10.11 2.86 -0.86
C GLY A 132 10.64 3.58 -2.11
N PRO A 133 10.04 4.71 -2.48
CA PRO A 133 10.35 5.43 -3.72
C PRO A 133 11.83 5.77 -3.90
N CYS A 134 12.50 6.28 -2.87
CA CYS A 134 13.92 6.64 -2.91
C CYS A 134 14.84 5.46 -2.59
N GLY A 135 14.42 4.61 -1.64
CA GLY A 135 15.24 3.47 -1.18
C GLY A 135 15.38 2.36 -2.22
N TYR A 136 14.35 2.17 -3.02
CA TYR A 136 14.33 1.20 -4.12
C TYR A 136 13.76 1.87 -5.37
N PRO A 137 14.59 2.58 -6.16
CA PRO A 137 14.15 3.37 -7.30
C PRO A 137 13.30 2.57 -8.29
N GLY A 138 12.10 3.10 -8.61
CA GLY A 138 11.08 2.37 -9.36
C GLY A 138 10.09 1.60 -8.50
N MET A 139 10.33 1.48 -7.18
CA MET A 139 9.43 0.93 -6.18
C MET A 139 8.83 -0.42 -6.58
N ALA A 140 9.68 -1.45 -6.69
CA ALA A 140 9.25 -2.81 -7.05
C ALA A 140 8.27 -3.40 -6.03
N GLU A 141 7.49 -4.39 -6.46
CA GLU A 141 6.45 -5.06 -5.64
C GLU A 141 7.05 -6.09 -4.68
N VAL A 142 7.86 -5.63 -3.72
CA VAL A 142 8.56 -6.50 -2.76
C VAL A 142 7.91 -6.53 -1.37
N GLY A 143 6.88 -5.72 -1.14
CA GLY A 143 6.23 -5.58 0.18
C GLY A 143 5.48 -6.83 0.65
N ASN A 144 5.18 -7.79 -0.22
CA ASN A 144 4.44 -8.98 0.15
C ASN A 144 5.24 -9.95 1.06
N MET A 145 6.56 -9.88 1.07
CA MET A 145 7.43 -10.68 1.95
C MET A 145 6.93 -12.11 2.23
N PRO A 146 7.37 -13.15 1.53
CA PRO A 146 7.02 -14.54 1.84
C PRO A 146 7.24 -14.87 3.32
N LEU A 147 6.38 -15.71 3.89
CA LEU A 147 6.54 -16.16 5.26
C LEU A 147 7.71 -17.16 5.37
N PRO A 148 8.45 -17.18 6.51
CA PRO A 148 9.51 -18.14 6.74
C PRO A 148 9.05 -19.59 6.58
N ALA A 149 9.80 -20.42 5.85
CA ALA A 149 9.45 -21.82 5.58
C ALA A 149 9.20 -22.61 6.87
N LYS A 150 9.98 -22.35 7.92
CA LYS A 150 9.82 -23.00 9.24
C LYS A 150 8.48 -22.69 9.91
N LEU A 151 7.88 -21.52 9.66
CA LEU A 151 6.56 -21.15 10.19
C LEU A 151 5.44 -21.71 9.31
N LEU A 152 5.61 -21.68 7.99
CA LEU A 152 4.68 -22.35 7.05
C LEU A 152 4.55 -23.84 7.36
N ALA A 153 5.65 -24.53 7.65
CA ALA A 153 5.68 -25.94 8.05
C ALA A 153 4.90 -26.21 9.36
N ARG A 154 4.80 -25.21 10.25
CA ARG A 154 4.01 -25.26 11.50
C ARG A 154 2.55 -24.86 11.31
N GLY A 155 2.11 -24.60 10.08
CA GLY A 155 0.73 -24.23 9.77
C GLY A 155 0.42 -22.74 9.88
N VAL A 156 1.41 -21.85 10.14
CA VAL A 156 1.21 -20.40 10.07
C VAL A 156 0.90 -20.02 8.62
N ARG A 157 -0.18 -19.27 8.40
CA ARG A 157 -0.63 -18.88 7.05
C ARG A 157 -0.54 -17.39 6.79
N ASP A 158 -0.45 -16.59 7.84
CA ASP A 158 -0.30 -15.13 7.74
C ASP A 158 0.47 -14.59 8.95
N MET A 159 1.08 -13.44 8.77
CA MET A 159 1.77 -12.65 9.80
C MET A 159 1.64 -11.17 9.45
N VAL A 160 1.73 -10.29 10.44
CA VAL A 160 1.83 -8.87 10.18
C VAL A 160 3.17 -8.55 9.51
N ARG A 161 3.10 -7.87 8.38
CA ARG A 161 4.23 -7.39 7.59
C ARG A 161 4.11 -5.90 7.37
N ILE A 162 5.19 -5.16 7.54
CA ILE A 162 5.20 -3.69 7.44
C ILE A 162 6.36 -3.28 6.53
N SER A 163 6.09 -2.41 5.56
CA SER A 163 7.13 -1.90 4.66
C SER A 163 6.78 -0.52 4.08
N ASP A 164 7.80 0.20 3.67
CA ASP A 164 7.69 1.36 2.79
C ASP A 164 7.55 0.99 1.30
N ALA A 165 7.65 -0.31 0.97
CA ALA A 165 7.43 -0.87 -0.36
C ALA A 165 5.94 -0.89 -0.76
N ARG A 166 5.68 -1.33 -2.00
CA ARG A 166 4.36 -1.71 -2.51
C ARG A 166 4.24 -3.22 -2.73
N MET A 167 3.03 -3.72 -2.96
CA MET A 167 2.79 -5.08 -3.41
C MET A 167 1.72 -5.10 -4.51
N SER A 168 1.60 -6.24 -5.21
CA SER A 168 0.51 -6.47 -6.16
C SER A 168 -0.86 -6.37 -5.48
N GLY A 169 -1.84 -5.78 -6.17
CA GLY A 169 -3.23 -5.73 -5.71
C GLY A 169 -3.88 -7.11 -5.52
N THR A 170 -3.29 -8.16 -6.11
CA THR A 170 -3.72 -9.56 -5.97
C THR A 170 -3.04 -10.30 -4.82
N ALA A 171 -2.04 -9.69 -4.17
CA ALA A 171 -1.35 -10.31 -3.04
C ALA A 171 -2.29 -10.42 -1.82
N TYR A 172 -2.04 -11.42 -0.99
CA TYR A 172 -2.83 -11.78 0.18
C TYR A 172 -2.01 -11.61 1.46
N GLY A 173 -2.69 -11.29 2.55
CA GLY A 173 -2.17 -11.28 3.90
C GLY A 173 -2.28 -9.92 4.59
N THR A 174 -1.92 -9.90 5.88
CA THR A 174 -1.92 -8.72 6.73
C THR A 174 -0.65 -7.90 6.50
N VAL A 175 -0.68 -7.08 5.44
CA VAL A 175 0.47 -6.31 4.98
C VAL A 175 0.17 -4.83 5.04
N VAL A 176 0.97 -4.09 5.80
CA VAL A 176 1.00 -2.63 5.87
C VAL A 176 2.07 -2.13 4.90
N LEU A 177 1.68 -1.30 3.97
CA LEU A 177 2.50 -0.82 2.86
C LEU A 177 2.58 0.69 2.80
N HIS A 178 3.48 1.18 1.95
CA HIS A 178 3.60 2.61 1.68
C HIS A 178 3.79 3.43 2.96
N VAL A 179 4.51 2.87 3.96
CA VAL A 179 4.82 3.62 5.19
C VAL A 179 5.54 4.91 4.83
N ALA A 180 4.93 6.02 5.19
CA ALA A 180 5.44 7.34 4.81
C ALA A 180 5.63 8.24 6.06
N PRO A 181 6.76 8.98 6.09
CA PRO A 181 7.90 8.97 5.17
C PRO A 181 8.66 7.64 5.17
N GLU A 182 9.22 7.25 4.00
CA GLU A 182 9.99 6.01 3.87
C GLU A 182 11.28 6.00 4.68
N ALA A 183 11.85 4.81 4.91
CA ALA A 183 13.07 4.65 5.69
C ALA A 183 14.29 5.35 5.05
N ALA A 184 14.43 5.28 3.73
CA ALA A 184 15.59 5.82 3.01
C ALA A 184 15.77 7.35 3.13
N VAL A 185 14.70 8.07 3.46
CA VAL A 185 14.73 9.53 3.73
C VAL A 185 14.71 9.87 5.22
N GLY A 186 14.89 8.87 6.08
CA GLY A 186 14.92 9.06 7.55
C GLY A 186 13.54 9.04 8.19
N GLY A 187 12.51 8.48 7.54
CA GLY A 187 11.23 8.23 8.14
C GLY A 187 11.31 7.30 9.35
N PRO A 188 10.28 7.27 10.22
CA PRO A 188 10.34 6.49 11.47
C PRO A 188 10.62 5.00 11.28
N LEU A 189 10.25 4.42 10.13
CA LEU A 189 10.54 3.03 9.81
C LEU A 189 12.06 2.74 9.84
N ALA A 190 12.90 3.73 9.51
CA ALA A 190 14.36 3.62 9.59
C ALA A 190 14.88 3.43 11.03
N LEU A 191 14.10 3.84 12.01
CA LEU A 191 14.49 3.84 13.43
C LEU A 191 14.10 2.55 14.16
N VAL A 192 13.29 1.69 13.51
CA VAL A 192 12.89 0.39 14.08
C VAL A 192 14.12 -0.50 14.22
N GLN A 193 14.28 -1.10 15.39
CA GLN A 193 15.34 -2.05 15.67
C GLN A 193 14.77 -3.44 15.92
N GLN A 194 15.64 -4.44 15.75
CA GLN A 194 15.30 -5.83 16.06
C GLN A 194 14.76 -5.95 17.48
N GLY A 195 13.58 -6.53 17.65
CA GLY A 195 12.96 -6.76 18.94
C GLY A 195 12.05 -5.64 19.45
N ASP A 196 12.01 -4.48 18.81
CA ASP A 196 11.08 -3.40 19.17
C ASP A 196 9.62 -3.88 19.11
N GLN A 197 8.79 -3.37 19.99
CA GLN A 197 7.35 -3.66 19.98
C GLN A 197 6.60 -2.71 19.05
N ILE A 198 5.77 -3.26 18.19
CA ILE A 198 4.91 -2.49 17.27
C ILE A 198 3.45 -2.87 17.52
N VAL A 199 2.57 -1.87 17.49
CA VAL A 199 1.12 -2.03 17.58
C VAL A 199 0.50 -1.73 16.23
N LEU A 200 -0.26 -2.67 15.71
CA LEU A 200 -1.20 -2.52 14.61
C LEU A 200 -2.63 -2.54 15.18
N ASP A 201 -3.39 -1.47 14.94
CA ASP A 201 -4.81 -1.40 15.26
C ASP A 201 -5.55 -0.82 14.04
N VAL A 202 -6.08 -1.72 13.20
CA VAL A 202 -6.74 -1.34 11.95
C VAL A 202 -8.06 -0.63 12.21
N ALA A 203 -8.81 -1.05 13.23
CA ALA A 203 -10.07 -0.40 13.61
C ALA A 203 -9.84 1.02 14.11
N GLY A 204 -8.84 1.21 14.98
CA GLY A 204 -8.40 2.51 15.48
C GLY A 204 -7.55 3.31 14.49
N ARG A 205 -7.26 2.77 13.29
CA ARG A 205 -6.41 3.42 12.27
C ARG A 205 -5.02 3.77 12.78
N ARG A 206 -4.43 2.92 13.62
CA ARG A 206 -3.17 3.19 14.33
C ARG A 206 -2.06 2.25 13.93
N LEU A 207 -0.85 2.81 13.82
CA LEU A 207 0.41 2.07 13.64
C LEU A 207 1.48 2.74 14.53
N GLU A 208 1.85 2.07 15.63
CA GLU A 208 2.69 2.65 16.66
C GLU A 208 3.91 1.81 16.96
N LEU A 209 5.04 2.47 17.10
CA LEU A 209 6.29 1.91 17.61
C LEU A 209 6.38 2.24 19.11
N LEU A 210 6.41 1.20 19.96
CA LEU A 210 6.45 1.34 21.42
C LEU A 210 7.89 1.49 21.91
N VAL A 211 8.52 2.60 21.60
CA VAL A 211 9.87 2.97 22.02
C VAL A 211 9.81 4.34 22.66
N ASP A 212 10.58 4.54 23.72
CA ASP A 212 10.66 5.82 24.40
C ASP A 212 11.03 6.96 23.44
N PRO A 213 10.37 8.15 23.51
CA PRO A 213 10.64 9.27 22.62
C PRO A 213 12.10 9.74 22.65
N GLY A 214 12.77 9.71 23.81
CA GLY A 214 14.17 10.07 23.91
C GLY A 214 15.09 9.08 23.21
N GLU A 215 14.75 7.79 23.26
CA GLU A 215 15.45 6.75 22.51
C GLU A 215 15.24 6.90 21.01
N LEU A 216 14.02 7.20 20.56
CA LEU A 216 13.76 7.47 19.15
C LEU A 216 14.55 8.68 18.63
N GLU A 217 14.64 9.73 19.43
CA GLU A 217 15.43 10.89 19.06
C GLU A 217 16.94 10.58 18.99
N ARG A 218 17.45 9.79 19.92
CA ARG A 218 18.83 9.29 19.88
C ARG A 218 19.11 8.46 18.62
N ARG A 219 18.19 7.57 18.25
CA ARG A 219 18.29 6.78 17.02
C ARG A 219 18.24 7.66 15.78
N ARG A 220 17.41 8.70 15.78
CA ARG A 220 17.31 9.68 14.68
C ARG A 220 18.62 10.43 14.47
N GLN A 221 19.26 10.86 15.53
CA GLN A 221 20.56 11.54 15.46
C GLN A 221 21.68 10.61 14.95
N ALA A 222 21.59 9.33 15.28
CA ALA A 222 22.54 8.32 14.82
C ALA A 222 22.28 7.82 13.41
N TRP A 223 21.07 8.02 12.88
CA TRP A 223 20.68 7.52 11.55
C TRP A 223 21.54 8.14 10.44
N ARG A 224 21.84 7.34 9.44
CA ARG A 224 22.51 7.78 8.21
C ARG A 224 21.76 7.26 7.00
N ALA A 225 21.63 8.11 5.98
CA ALA A 225 20.98 7.73 4.73
C ALA A 225 21.73 6.56 4.07
N PRO A 226 21.01 5.56 3.54
CA PRO A 226 21.63 4.49 2.77
C PRO A 226 22.33 5.06 1.52
N PRO A 227 23.31 4.32 0.96
CA PRO A 227 23.93 4.71 -0.30
C PRO A 227 22.87 4.85 -1.41
N SER A 228 22.93 5.92 -2.16
CA SER A 228 22.03 6.20 -3.28
C SER A 228 22.82 6.39 -4.56
N SER A 229 22.19 6.07 -5.70
CA SER A 229 22.78 6.32 -7.01
C SER A 229 23.02 7.80 -7.22
N ARG A 230 24.22 8.16 -7.69
CA ARG A 230 24.60 9.56 -7.97
C ARG A 230 24.57 9.92 -9.44
N GLN A 231 24.25 8.97 -10.33
CA GLN A 231 24.31 9.17 -11.78
C GLN A 231 23.16 8.47 -12.51
N GLY A 232 22.88 8.90 -13.70
CA GLY A 232 21.91 8.31 -14.60
C GLY A 232 20.45 8.51 -14.17
N TYR A 233 19.57 7.71 -14.74
CA TYR A 233 18.12 7.78 -14.47
C TYR A 233 17.76 7.50 -13.00
N GLN A 234 18.48 6.63 -12.32
CA GLN A 234 18.22 6.38 -10.91
C GLN A 234 18.46 7.63 -10.06
N ALA A 235 19.54 8.35 -10.32
CA ALA A 235 19.82 9.61 -9.61
C ALA A 235 18.77 10.68 -9.89
N LEU A 236 18.33 10.79 -11.15
CA LEU A 236 17.26 11.70 -11.55
C LEU A 236 15.95 11.33 -10.83
N TYR A 237 15.60 10.04 -10.83
CA TYR A 237 14.40 9.54 -10.17
C TYR A 237 14.42 9.85 -8.66
N VAL A 238 15.47 9.42 -7.94
CA VAL A 238 15.59 9.61 -6.49
C VAL A 238 15.58 11.08 -6.10
N LYS A 239 16.15 11.95 -6.94
CA LYS A 239 16.18 13.40 -6.69
C LYS A 239 14.80 14.05 -6.76
N HIS A 240 13.90 13.55 -7.60
CA HIS A 240 12.64 14.20 -7.95
C HIS A 240 11.39 13.44 -7.52
N VAL A 241 11.49 12.17 -7.14
CA VAL A 241 10.33 11.39 -6.72
C VAL A 241 9.82 11.86 -5.37
N LEU A 242 8.51 12.06 -5.28
CA LEU A 242 7.82 12.37 -4.03
C LEU A 242 7.52 11.09 -3.25
N GLN A 243 7.26 11.25 -1.96
CA GLN A 243 6.90 10.16 -1.08
C GLN A 243 5.55 9.51 -1.45
N ALA A 244 5.30 8.31 -0.94
CA ALA A 244 4.10 7.53 -1.26
C ALA A 244 2.78 8.24 -0.89
N ASP A 245 2.75 8.98 0.21
CA ASP A 245 1.61 9.81 0.65
C ASP A 245 1.31 10.96 -0.31
N ARG A 246 2.24 11.27 -1.22
CA ARG A 246 2.10 12.26 -2.30
C ARG A 246 2.02 11.63 -3.69
N GLY A 247 1.81 10.31 -3.77
CA GLY A 247 1.55 9.57 -4.99
C GLY A 247 2.78 9.11 -5.76
N CYS A 248 4.00 9.20 -5.21
CA CYS A 248 5.25 8.87 -5.91
C CYS A 248 5.38 9.60 -7.27
N ASP A 249 4.75 10.77 -7.39
CA ASP A 249 4.87 11.65 -8.55
C ASP A 249 6.24 12.33 -8.56
N PHE A 250 6.59 13.02 -9.63
CA PHE A 250 7.76 13.88 -9.65
C PHE A 250 7.41 15.30 -9.22
N ASP A 251 8.30 15.93 -8.47
CA ASP A 251 8.11 17.29 -7.94
C ASP A 251 7.84 18.32 -9.04
N PHE A 252 8.47 18.18 -10.20
CA PHE A 252 8.29 19.07 -11.37
C PHE A 252 6.99 18.82 -12.15
N LEU A 253 6.23 17.75 -11.83
CA LEU A 253 4.92 17.47 -12.42
C LEU A 253 3.75 17.95 -11.54
N VAL A 254 4.03 18.32 -10.29
CA VAL A 254 2.99 18.82 -9.38
C VAL A 254 2.37 20.09 -9.95
N GLY A 255 1.03 20.07 -10.11
CA GLY A 255 0.29 21.20 -10.69
C GLY A 255 0.34 21.29 -12.22
N CYS A 256 1.06 20.39 -12.90
CA CYS A 256 1.17 20.39 -14.36
C CYS A 256 0.14 19.47 -15.04
N ARG A 257 -0.78 18.89 -14.29
CA ARG A 257 -1.84 18.02 -14.83
C ARG A 257 -2.74 18.82 -15.75
N GLY A 258 -2.93 18.34 -16.98
CA GLY A 258 -3.73 19.01 -17.98
C GLY A 258 -2.97 20.10 -18.77
N ALA A 259 -1.66 20.23 -18.63
CA ALA A 259 -0.86 21.05 -19.52
C ALA A 259 -1.04 20.54 -20.97
N ALA A 260 -1.21 21.48 -21.92
CA ALA A 260 -1.28 21.14 -23.32
C ALA A 260 -0.01 20.36 -23.72
N VAL A 261 -0.19 19.14 -24.23
CA VAL A 261 0.92 18.43 -24.85
C VAL A 261 1.33 19.23 -26.07
N PRO A 262 2.60 19.66 -26.20
CA PRO A 262 3.05 20.34 -27.41
C PRO A 262 2.70 19.48 -28.63
N ALA A 263 2.05 20.07 -29.61
CA ALA A 263 1.84 19.39 -30.88
C ALA A 263 3.22 19.13 -31.50
N LEU A 264 3.70 17.90 -31.40
CA LEU A 264 4.92 17.49 -32.07
C LEU A 264 4.60 17.46 -33.56
N SER A 265 5.21 18.35 -34.33
CA SER A 265 5.17 18.30 -35.76
C SER A 265 5.91 17.05 -36.23
N LEU A 266 5.19 16.09 -36.78
CA LEU A 266 5.78 14.88 -37.40
C LEU A 266 6.60 15.18 -38.68
N ILE A 267 6.69 16.46 -39.07
CA ILE A 267 7.43 16.90 -40.28
C ILE A 267 8.96 16.87 -40.06
N HIS A 268 9.41 16.66 -38.84
CA HIS A 268 10.84 16.69 -38.50
C HIS A 268 11.39 15.32 -38.06
N ILE A 269 10.69 14.24 -38.39
CA ILE A 269 11.19 12.87 -38.22
C ILE A 269 11.64 12.34 -39.60
#